data_c1fccff2127ba7bb987f664b39a7f165
#
_entry.id   c1fccff2127ba7bb987f664b39a7f165
#
_cell.length_a   1.000
_cell.length_b   1.000
_cell.length_c   1.000
_cell.angle_alpha   90.00
_cell.angle_beta   90.00
_cell.angle_gamma   90.00
#
_symmetry.space_group_name_H-M   'P 1'
#
loop_
_entity.id
_entity.type
_entity.pdbx_description
1 polymer ?
#
loop_
_entity_poly.entity_id
_entity_poly.type
_entity_poly.pdbx_seq_one_letter_code
_entity_poly.pdbx_strand_id
1 'polypeptide(L)'
;GRHSATAFALNGKGYITTGVQKNESTNLADTWEYDPNTDSWTRKDDFGGGARYGALAFSIGGYGYVGTGYNDNYLKDFYRFDPNAATGQQWTIVSGFGGYKRQYGTAFVIDDVAYICCGDNNGTLVDDLWKFDGNDWKQLRDIANNDSDEDYDDDYAITRAGTVSFVIDGRGYIATGTRSGVTSDYWVYDPEEDLWYGDSDDDYTPMTNVHNVSSGGSSRSYAVSFSTGKRGFVLSGSSGTSYFDDVYELLPYEQEDVD
;
A
#
# COMPACT_ATOMS: atom_id res chain seq x y z
N GLY A 1 11.22 -15.04 12.88
CA GLY A 1 11.20 -14.16 11.71
C GLY A 1 9.98 -14.43 10.85
N ARG A 2 9.54 -13.41 10.14
CA ARG A 2 8.37 -13.47 9.24
C ARG A 2 8.62 -12.69 7.96
N HIS A 3 7.85 -12.98 6.91
CA HIS A 3 7.75 -12.20 5.69
C HIS A 3 6.27 -11.97 5.33
N SER A 4 5.99 -11.10 4.35
CA SER A 4 4.63 -10.78 3.89
C SER A 4 3.69 -10.36 5.02
N ALA A 5 4.25 -9.80 6.10
CA ALA A 5 3.51 -9.13 7.16
C ALA A 5 3.06 -7.76 6.71
N THR A 6 2.09 -7.17 7.42
CA THR A 6 1.74 -5.77 7.26
C THR A 6 2.08 -4.97 8.51
N ALA A 7 2.30 -3.67 8.33
CA ALA A 7 2.67 -2.77 9.42
C ALA A 7 1.97 -1.40 9.27
N PHE A 8 1.78 -0.72 10.38
CA PHE A 8 1.26 0.64 10.43
C PHE A 8 1.89 1.41 11.60
N ALA A 9 1.87 2.72 11.52
CA ALA A 9 2.31 3.59 12.60
C ALA A 9 1.11 4.31 13.23
N LEU A 10 1.08 4.42 14.55
CA LEU A 10 -0.01 5.04 15.29
C LEU A 10 0.51 5.63 16.60
N ASN A 11 0.20 6.91 16.84
CA ASN A 11 0.57 7.61 18.10
C ASN A 11 2.08 7.53 18.43
N GLY A 12 2.94 7.64 17.41
CA GLY A 12 4.40 7.60 17.58
C GLY A 12 4.98 6.20 17.83
N LYS A 13 4.19 5.16 17.67
CA LYS A 13 4.60 3.76 17.79
C LYS A 13 4.41 3.02 16.47
N GLY A 14 5.20 1.96 16.27
CA GLY A 14 5.07 1.04 15.15
C GLY A 14 4.30 -0.22 15.54
N TYR A 15 3.51 -0.73 14.62
CA TYR A 15 2.77 -1.98 14.80
C TYR A 15 3.05 -2.91 13.63
N ILE A 16 3.26 -4.20 13.92
CA ILE A 16 3.38 -5.25 12.92
C ILE A 16 2.44 -6.40 13.26
N THR A 17 1.77 -6.94 12.25
CA THR A 17 0.87 -8.08 12.41
C THR A 17 0.87 -8.97 11.17
N THR A 18 0.31 -10.16 11.30
CA THR A 18 0.16 -11.13 10.21
C THR A 18 1.49 -11.61 9.58
N GLY A 19 1.44 -12.13 8.38
CA GLY A 19 2.61 -12.65 7.67
C GLY A 19 2.77 -14.16 7.78
N VAL A 20 3.88 -14.67 7.25
CA VAL A 20 4.23 -16.09 7.26
C VAL A 20 5.51 -16.30 8.04
N GLN A 21 5.55 -17.30 8.89
CA GLN A 21 6.76 -17.71 9.59
C GLN A 21 7.76 -18.35 8.62
N LYS A 22 8.99 -17.84 8.61
CA LYS A 22 9.99 -18.13 7.57
C LYS A 22 10.27 -19.62 7.33
N ASN A 23 10.21 -20.45 8.36
CA ASN A 23 10.65 -21.84 8.27
C ASN A 23 9.51 -22.88 8.31
N GLU A 24 8.27 -22.46 8.54
CA GLU A 24 7.15 -23.36 8.84
C GLU A 24 5.97 -23.20 7.90
N SER A 25 6.02 -22.23 6.98
CA SER A 25 4.88 -21.86 6.11
C SER A 25 3.57 -21.63 6.88
N THR A 26 3.71 -21.25 8.16
CA THR A 26 2.57 -21.03 9.06
C THR A 26 2.17 -19.56 9.01
N ASN A 27 0.92 -19.31 8.69
CA ASN A 27 0.36 -17.96 8.73
C ASN A 27 0.25 -17.49 10.19
N LEU A 28 0.53 -16.22 10.41
CA LEU A 28 0.56 -15.59 11.72
C LEU A 28 -0.63 -14.64 11.89
N ALA A 29 -1.09 -14.48 13.15
CA ALA A 29 -2.09 -13.50 13.55
C ALA A 29 -1.60 -12.58 14.67
N ASP A 30 -0.43 -12.85 15.26
CA ASP A 30 0.08 -12.07 16.37
C ASP A 30 0.35 -10.62 15.97
N THR A 31 0.03 -9.70 16.89
CA THR A 31 0.29 -8.27 16.75
C THR A 31 1.30 -7.81 17.77
N TRP A 32 2.26 -7.01 17.34
CA TRP A 32 3.33 -6.45 18.15
C TRP A 32 3.40 -4.93 18.00
N GLU A 33 3.54 -4.24 19.13
CA GLU A 33 3.78 -2.81 19.23
C GLU A 33 5.26 -2.57 19.51
N TYR A 34 5.89 -1.69 18.74
CA TYR A 34 7.23 -1.16 18.98
C TYR A 34 7.14 0.26 19.52
N ASP A 35 7.75 0.51 20.67
CA ASP A 35 7.90 1.84 21.25
C ASP A 35 9.34 2.33 21.05
N PRO A 36 9.56 3.34 20.18
CA PRO A 36 10.89 3.86 19.89
C PRO A 36 11.53 4.61 21.08
N ASN A 37 10.73 5.07 22.05
CA ASN A 37 11.27 5.76 23.22
C ASN A 37 11.95 4.81 24.20
N THR A 38 11.54 3.56 24.23
CA THR A 38 12.05 2.54 25.14
C THR A 38 12.79 1.41 24.41
N ASP A 39 12.84 1.48 23.08
CA ASP A 39 13.40 0.43 22.20
C ASP A 39 12.88 -0.96 22.56
N SER A 40 11.57 -1.08 22.73
CA SER A 40 10.96 -2.30 23.22
C SER A 40 9.74 -2.73 22.43
N TRP A 41 9.51 -4.05 22.38
CA TRP A 41 8.34 -4.66 21.76
C TRP A 41 7.38 -5.18 22.82
N THR A 42 6.08 -4.90 22.62
CA THR A 42 5.00 -5.38 23.46
C THR A 42 3.98 -6.15 22.61
N ARG A 43 3.61 -7.35 23.03
CA ARG A 43 2.56 -8.12 22.37
C ARG A 43 1.20 -7.50 22.67
N LYS A 44 0.36 -7.37 21.63
CA LYS A 44 -1.04 -6.96 21.67
C LYS A 44 -1.94 -8.16 21.39
N ASP A 45 -3.26 -7.91 21.31
CA ASP A 45 -4.21 -8.93 20.90
C ASP A 45 -3.87 -9.44 19.49
N ASP A 46 -4.08 -10.70 19.27
CA ASP A 46 -3.95 -11.29 17.94
C ASP A 46 -4.95 -10.66 16.98
N PHE A 47 -4.55 -10.49 15.73
CA PHE A 47 -5.37 -9.88 14.69
C PHE A 47 -6.75 -10.55 14.60
N GLY A 48 -7.81 -9.77 14.74
CA GLY A 48 -9.18 -10.25 14.81
C GLY A 48 -9.69 -10.97 13.56
N GLY A 49 -9.06 -10.74 12.41
CA GLY A 49 -9.35 -11.40 11.15
C GLY A 49 -8.69 -12.76 10.97
N GLY A 50 -7.90 -13.22 11.95
CA GLY A 50 -7.19 -14.49 11.92
C GLY A 50 -5.90 -14.46 11.10
N ALA A 51 -5.16 -15.56 11.20
CA ALA A 51 -3.85 -15.71 10.57
C ALA A 51 -3.92 -15.59 9.05
N ARG A 52 -3.04 -14.76 8.46
CA ARG A 52 -2.98 -14.49 7.02
C ARG A 52 -1.68 -13.82 6.63
N TYR A 53 -1.42 -13.70 5.34
CA TYR A 53 -0.31 -12.91 4.80
C TYR A 53 -0.74 -12.04 3.63
N GLY A 54 0.11 -11.10 3.21
CA GLY A 54 -0.19 -10.21 2.10
C GLY A 54 -1.37 -9.27 2.36
N ALA A 55 -1.71 -9.04 3.64
CA ALA A 55 -2.69 -8.04 4.05
C ALA A 55 -2.12 -6.63 3.85
N LEU A 56 -2.99 -5.65 3.71
CA LEU A 56 -2.63 -4.23 3.72
C LEU A 56 -3.03 -3.59 5.05
N ALA A 57 -2.38 -2.45 5.36
CA ALA A 57 -2.68 -1.68 6.56
C ALA A 57 -2.56 -0.18 6.32
N PHE A 58 -3.28 0.59 7.13
CA PHE A 58 -3.22 2.05 7.19
C PHE A 58 -3.66 2.55 8.57
N SER A 59 -3.45 3.84 8.84
CA SER A 59 -3.89 4.48 10.08
C SER A 59 -4.63 5.78 9.78
N ILE A 60 -5.84 5.93 10.32
CA ILE A 60 -6.67 7.12 10.26
C ILE A 60 -7.45 7.29 11.56
N GLY A 61 -7.80 8.53 11.93
CA GLY A 61 -8.67 8.81 13.07
C GLY A 61 -8.14 8.31 14.41
N GLY A 62 -6.84 8.09 14.57
CA GLY A 62 -6.25 7.53 15.78
C GLY A 62 -6.37 6.02 15.93
N TYR A 63 -6.72 5.30 14.87
CA TYR A 63 -6.85 3.84 14.80
C TYR A 63 -6.00 3.24 13.69
N GLY A 64 -5.54 2.01 13.91
CA GLY A 64 -4.95 1.19 12.85
C GLY A 64 -6.02 0.35 12.15
N TYR A 65 -5.84 0.11 10.87
CA TYR A 65 -6.73 -0.73 10.07
C TYR A 65 -5.91 -1.78 9.33
N VAL A 66 -6.39 -3.02 9.34
CA VAL A 66 -5.77 -4.14 8.63
C VAL A 66 -6.86 -4.91 7.91
N GLY A 67 -6.60 -5.26 6.66
CA GLY A 67 -7.57 -6.02 5.88
C GLY A 67 -6.98 -6.74 4.69
N THR A 68 -7.84 -7.46 3.98
CA THR A 68 -7.47 -8.26 2.81
C THR A 68 -6.46 -9.38 3.12
N GLY A 69 -5.66 -9.80 2.15
CA GLY A 69 -4.67 -10.86 2.35
C GLY A 69 -5.16 -12.24 1.96
N TYR A 70 -4.40 -13.26 2.35
CA TYR A 70 -4.61 -14.64 1.96
C TYR A 70 -4.39 -15.60 3.14
N ASN A 71 -5.30 -16.59 3.26
CA ASN A 71 -5.24 -17.68 4.25
C ASN A 71 -5.86 -18.97 3.68
N ASP A 72 -5.40 -19.44 2.54
CA ASP A 72 -6.01 -20.45 1.66
C ASP A 72 -7.20 -19.89 0.86
N ASN A 73 -7.67 -18.71 1.19
CA ASN A 73 -8.65 -17.93 0.43
C ASN A 73 -8.19 -16.49 0.31
N TYR A 74 -8.51 -15.84 -0.79
CA TYR A 74 -8.37 -14.38 -0.92
C TYR A 74 -9.44 -13.71 -0.08
N LEU A 75 -9.06 -12.69 0.67
CA LEU A 75 -9.88 -12.02 1.66
C LEU A 75 -10.17 -10.57 1.29
N LYS A 76 -11.27 -10.01 1.85
CA LYS A 76 -11.64 -8.61 1.69
C LYS A 76 -12.19 -7.96 2.95
N ASP A 77 -12.16 -8.67 4.07
CA ASP A 77 -12.54 -8.16 5.38
C ASP A 77 -11.53 -7.13 5.89
N PHE A 78 -12.01 -6.18 6.69
CA PHE A 78 -11.20 -5.19 7.39
C PHE A 78 -11.49 -5.20 8.87
N TYR A 79 -10.46 -4.90 9.66
CA TYR A 79 -10.55 -4.76 11.11
C TYR A 79 -9.86 -3.48 11.55
N ARG A 80 -10.45 -2.81 12.53
CA ARG A 80 -9.92 -1.63 13.20
C ARG A 80 -9.24 -2.05 14.48
N PHE A 81 -8.05 -1.55 14.71
CA PHE A 81 -7.26 -1.69 15.92
C PHE A 81 -7.34 -0.43 16.76
N ASP A 82 -7.76 -0.59 18.02
CA ASP A 82 -7.73 0.46 19.04
C ASP A 82 -6.66 0.12 20.08
N PRO A 83 -5.52 0.86 20.13
CA PRO A 83 -4.45 0.59 21.08
C PRO A 83 -4.85 0.81 22.53
N ASN A 84 -5.93 1.58 22.79
CA ASN A 84 -6.40 1.95 24.12
C ASN A 84 -7.50 1.03 24.64
N ALA A 85 -8.05 0.15 23.80
CA ALA A 85 -9.04 -0.81 24.22
C ALA A 85 -8.44 -1.86 25.18
N ALA A 86 -9.28 -2.45 26.01
CA ALA A 86 -8.84 -3.52 26.89
C ALA A 86 -8.35 -4.74 26.11
N THR A 87 -7.43 -5.49 26.72
CA THR A 87 -6.95 -6.77 26.17
C THR A 87 -8.12 -7.69 25.87
N GLY A 88 -8.12 -8.29 24.69
CA GLY A 88 -9.21 -9.11 24.15
C GLY A 88 -10.27 -8.29 23.40
N GLN A 89 -10.14 -6.97 23.31
CA GLN A 89 -11.10 -6.06 22.66
C GLN A 89 -10.43 -5.07 21.69
N GLN A 90 -9.15 -5.23 21.39
CA GLN A 90 -8.39 -4.25 20.60
C GLN A 90 -8.77 -4.29 19.11
N TRP A 91 -9.30 -5.40 18.62
CA TRP A 91 -9.71 -5.54 17.22
C TRP A 91 -11.23 -5.58 17.05
N THR A 92 -11.73 -4.79 16.11
CA THR A 92 -13.18 -4.72 15.80
C THR A 92 -13.36 -4.80 14.29
N ILE A 93 -14.31 -5.60 13.82
CA ILE A 93 -14.62 -5.73 12.39
C ILE A 93 -15.14 -4.41 11.83
N VAL A 94 -14.71 -4.08 10.60
CA VAL A 94 -15.18 -2.94 9.80
C VAL A 94 -15.96 -3.49 8.62
N SER A 95 -17.24 -3.14 8.55
CA SER A 95 -18.15 -3.60 7.49
C SER A 95 -18.13 -2.67 6.29
N GLY A 96 -18.71 -3.09 5.17
CA GLY A 96 -19.08 -2.24 4.06
C GLY A 96 -18.06 -2.16 2.92
N PHE A 97 -16.84 -2.70 3.06
CA PHE A 97 -15.92 -2.75 1.93
C PHE A 97 -16.51 -3.59 0.79
N GLY A 98 -16.83 -2.91 -0.32
CA GLY A 98 -17.43 -3.50 -1.51
C GLY A 98 -16.43 -4.07 -2.51
N GLY A 99 -15.14 -3.74 -2.36
CA GLY A 99 -14.07 -4.07 -3.30
C GLY A 99 -13.79 -5.56 -3.45
N TYR A 100 -12.90 -5.87 -4.39
CA TYR A 100 -12.49 -7.25 -4.66
C TYR A 100 -11.63 -7.82 -3.53
N LYS A 101 -11.70 -9.14 -3.37
CA LYS A 101 -10.75 -9.90 -2.56
C LYS A 101 -9.36 -9.75 -3.14
N ARG A 102 -8.33 -9.61 -2.29
CA ARG A 102 -6.95 -9.44 -2.76
C ARG A 102 -5.91 -9.79 -1.72
N GLN A 103 -4.72 -10.11 -2.18
CA GLN A 103 -3.49 -10.05 -1.43
C GLN A 103 -2.51 -9.06 -2.08
N TYR A 104 -1.52 -8.58 -1.31
CA TYR A 104 -0.47 -7.68 -1.81
C TYR A 104 -1.00 -6.40 -2.48
N GLY A 105 -2.17 -5.94 -2.07
CA GLY A 105 -2.64 -4.59 -2.36
C GLY A 105 -1.86 -3.56 -1.55
N THR A 106 -2.12 -2.29 -1.83
CA THR A 106 -1.50 -1.17 -1.11
C THR A 106 -2.54 -0.18 -0.60
N ALA A 107 -2.13 0.63 0.37
CA ALA A 107 -2.95 1.73 0.87
C ALA A 107 -2.06 2.95 1.19
N PHE A 108 -2.58 4.14 0.91
CA PHE A 108 -1.99 5.41 1.32
C PHE A 108 -3.07 6.30 1.95
N VAL A 109 -2.64 7.27 2.76
CA VAL A 109 -3.56 8.14 3.51
C VAL A 109 -3.28 9.60 3.17
N ILE A 110 -4.30 10.30 2.69
CA ILE A 110 -4.28 11.74 2.41
C ILE A 110 -5.37 12.39 3.26
N ASP A 111 -5.02 13.38 4.08
CA ASP A 111 -5.95 14.16 4.91
C ASP A 111 -6.91 13.28 5.73
N ASP A 112 -6.35 12.27 6.39
CA ASP A 112 -7.08 11.31 7.24
C ASP A 112 -8.11 10.45 6.47
N VAL A 113 -7.98 10.33 5.15
CA VAL A 113 -8.74 9.43 4.28
C VAL A 113 -7.80 8.38 3.70
N ALA A 114 -8.13 7.11 3.87
CA ALA A 114 -7.36 6.01 3.30
C ALA A 114 -7.83 5.69 1.87
N TYR A 115 -6.89 5.45 0.97
CA TYR A 115 -7.10 5.00 -0.40
C TYR A 115 -6.50 3.61 -0.55
N ILE A 116 -7.26 2.68 -1.12
CA ILE A 116 -6.90 1.27 -1.25
C ILE A 116 -7.00 0.87 -2.72
N CYS A 117 -5.92 0.31 -3.27
CA CYS A 117 -5.89 -0.18 -4.65
C CYS A 117 -4.93 -1.36 -4.83
N CYS A 118 -4.82 -1.83 -6.06
CA CYS A 118 -3.86 -2.85 -6.47
C CYS A 118 -4.06 -4.20 -5.76
N GLY A 119 -3.14 -5.12 -6.01
CA GLY A 119 -3.16 -6.47 -5.45
C GLY A 119 -3.52 -7.53 -6.47
N ASP A 120 -3.46 -8.75 -6.01
CA ASP A 120 -3.75 -9.96 -6.79
C ASP A 120 -4.95 -10.71 -6.20
N ASN A 121 -5.83 -11.17 -7.06
CA ASN A 121 -6.91 -12.09 -6.76
C ASN A 121 -6.84 -13.29 -7.70
N ASN A 122 -6.21 -14.35 -7.25
CA ASN A 122 -6.08 -15.60 -8.01
C ASN A 122 -5.45 -15.42 -9.41
N GLY A 123 -4.37 -14.64 -9.46
CA GLY A 123 -3.62 -14.36 -10.69
C GLY A 123 -4.20 -13.22 -11.54
N THR A 124 -5.31 -12.62 -11.12
CA THR A 124 -5.88 -11.41 -11.73
C THR A 124 -5.50 -10.20 -10.92
N LEU A 125 -4.85 -9.23 -11.54
CA LEU A 125 -4.55 -7.95 -10.90
C LEU A 125 -5.86 -7.19 -10.69
N VAL A 126 -6.00 -6.62 -9.50
CA VAL A 126 -7.22 -5.90 -9.10
C VAL A 126 -7.14 -4.46 -9.56
N ASP A 127 -8.23 -3.97 -10.14
CA ASP A 127 -8.35 -2.68 -10.81
C ASP A 127 -9.20 -1.64 -10.06
N ASP A 128 -9.90 -2.02 -9.00
CA ASP A 128 -10.72 -1.09 -8.23
C ASP A 128 -9.89 -0.17 -7.32
N LEU A 129 -10.34 1.07 -7.20
CA LEU A 129 -9.84 2.05 -6.23
C LEU A 129 -10.97 2.38 -5.25
N TRP A 130 -10.65 2.33 -3.96
CA TRP A 130 -11.59 2.64 -2.90
C TRP A 130 -11.02 3.67 -1.94
N LYS A 131 -11.87 4.54 -1.41
CA LYS A 131 -11.52 5.38 -0.25
C LYS A 131 -12.37 5.07 0.97
N PHE A 132 -11.78 5.33 2.15
CA PHE A 132 -12.39 5.13 3.46
C PHE A 132 -12.06 6.30 4.39
N ASP A 133 -13.09 6.92 4.97
CA ASP A 133 -12.96 8.10 5.85
C ASP A 133 -13.06 7.76 7.35
N GLY A 134 -13.02 6.48 7.70
CA GLY A 134 -13.22 6.00 9.08
C GLY A 134 -14.64 5.51 9.36
N ASN A 135 -15.61 5.87 8.52
CA ASN A 135 -17.02 5.47 8.64
C ASN A 135 -17.51 4.76 7.38
N ASP A 136 -17.33 5.39 6.22
CA ASP A 136 -17.90 4.95 4.96
C ASP A 136 -16.85 4.58 3.92
N TRP A 137 -17.13 3.52 3.17
CA TRP A 137 -16.39 3.12 2.00
C TRP A 137 -17.02 3.72 0.74
N LYS A 138 -16.20 4.28 -0.13
CA LYS A 138 -16.63 4.76 -1.45
C LYS A 138 -15.71 4.23 -2.54
N GLN A 139 -16.29 3.62 -3.58
CA GLN A 139 -15.55 3.31 -4.80
C GLN A 139 -15.30 4.59 -5.59
N LEU A 140 -14.11 4.70 -6.11
CA LEU A 140 -13.63 5.75 -7.01
C LEU A 140 -13.50 5.17 -8.43
N ARG A 141 -12.88 5.91 -9.35
CA ARG A 141 -12.61 5.41 -10.70
C ARG A 141 -11.67 4.22 -10.63
N ASP A 142 -11.88 3.23 -11.48
CA ASP A 142 -11.00 2.08 -11.59
C ASP A 142 -9.62 2.52 -12.12
N ILE A 143 -8.58 1.79 -11.73
CA ILE A 143 -7.19 2.06 -12.10
C ILE A 143 -6.74 1.28 -13.35
N ALA A 144 -7.68 0.82 -14.13
CA ALA A 144 -7.47 0.23 -15.46
C ALA A 144 -8.55 0.75 -16.38
N ASN A 145 -8.23 0.85 -17.65
CA ASN A 145 -9.20 1.20 -18.67
C ASN A 145 -10.16 0.04 -18.89
N ASN A 146 -11.26 0.04 -18.15
CA ASN A 146 -12.38 -0.90 -18.31
C ASN A 146 -13.61 -0.21 -18.88
N ASP A 147 -13.54 1.08 -19.13
CA ASP A 147 -14.66 1.89 -19.61
C ASP A 147 -14.37 2.40 -21.03
N SER A 148 -15.41 2.51 -21.83
CA SER A 148 -15.38 3.15 -23.16
C SER A 148 -15.53 4.68 -23.07
N ASP A 149 -15.35 5.24 -21.89
CA ASP A 149 -15.40 6.69 -21.66
C ASP A 149 -14.10 7.33 -22.14
N GLU A 150 -14.20 8.21 -23.12
CA GLU A 150 -13.07 8.90 -23.75
C GLU A 150 -12.28 9.81 -22.77
N ASP A 151 -12.80 10.02 -21.55
CA ASP A 151 -12.15 10.81 -20.50
C ASP A 151 -11.13 10.01 -19.65
N TYR A 152 -11.00 8.69 -19.90
CA TYR A 152 -10.03 7.83 -19.23
C TYR A 152 -8.89 7.52 -20.19
N ASP A 153 -7.68 7.86 -19.78
CA ASP A 153 -6.51 7.57 -20.59
C ASP A 153 -6.31 6.06 -20.76
N ASP A 154 -6.30 5.60 -22.00
CA ASP A 154 -6.15 4.19 -22.38
C ASP A 154 -4.82 3.57 -21.91
N ASP A 155 -3.87 4.39 -21.49
CA ASP A 155 -2.50 3.98 -21.15
C ASP A 155 -2.25 3.72 -19.66
N TYR A 156 -3.27 3.76 -18.80
CA TYR A 156 -3.11 3.49 -17.37
C TYR A 156 -2.58 2.08 -17.09
N ALA A 157 -1.29 2.03 -16.78
CA ALA A 157 -0.57 0.81 -16.45
C ALA A 157 -0.44 0.61 -14.92
N ILE A 158 -1.47 0.96 -14.16
CA ILE A 158 -1.43 1.07 -12.70
C ILE A 158 -1.59 -0.27 -12.00
N THR A 159 -2.45 -1.16 -12.52
CA THR A 159 -2.77 -2.45 -11.89
C THR A 159 -1.53 -3.31 -11.65
N ARG A 160 -1.26 -3.64 -10.40
CA ARG A 160 -0.08 -4.41 -9.99
C ARG A 160 -0.25 -5.04 -8.60
N ALA A 161 0.64 -5.93 -8.20
CA ALA A 161 0.70 -6.50 -6.87
C ALA A 161 2.10 -6.35 -6.26
N GLY A 162 2.20 -6.34 -4.93
CA GLY A 162 3.47 -6.18 -4.24
C GLY A 162 4.14 -4.82 -4.50
N THR A 163 3.34 -3.81 -4.78
CA THR A 163 3.71 -2.41 -4.93
C THR A 163 3.88 -1.74 -3.57
N VAL A 164 4.58 -0.63 -3.53
CA VAL A 164 4.65 0.27 -2.38
C VAL A 164 3.83 1.52 -2.63
N SER A 165 3.41 2.18 -1.55
CA SER A 165 2.74 3.47 -1.63
C SER A 165 3.22 4.43 -0.54
N PHE A 166 3.15 5.73 -0.83
CA PHE A 166 3.48 6.81 0.09
C PHE A 166 2.79 8.10 -0.37
N VAL A 167 2.86 9.15 0.45
CA VAL A 167 2.25 10.44 0.16
C VAL A 167 3.31 11.53 0.15
N ILE A 168 3.31 12.37 -0.88
CA ILE A 168 4.14 13.56 -0.99
C ILE A 168 3.22 14.73 -1.39
N ASP A 169 3.25 15.81 -0.62
CA ASP A 169 2.51 17.05 -0.88
C ASP A 169 1.02 16.85 -1.18
N GLY A 170 0.37 15.95 -0.42
CA GLY A 170 -1.06 15.69 -0.53
C GLY A 170 -1.45 14.80 -1.72
N ARG A 171 -0.49 14.25 -2.46
CA ARG A 171 -0.73 13.30 -3.54
C ARG A 171 -0.28 11.90 -3.15
N GLY A 172 -1.04 10.90 -3.62
CA GLY A 172 -0.71 9.49 -3.43
C GLY A 172 0.24 8.99 -4.49
N TYR A 173 1.27 8.27 -4.09
CA TYR A 173 2.23 7.63 -4.99
C TYR A 173 2.17 6.14 -4.83
N ILE A 174 2.16 5.42 -5.94
CA ILE A 174 2.45 3.98 -5.97
C ILE A 174 3.68 3.77 -6.84
N ALA A 175 4.54 2.86 -6.43
CA ALA A 175 5.80 2.60 -7.13
C ALA A 175 6.14 1.12 -7.12
N THR A 176 6.89 0.68 -8.14
CA THR A 176 7.38 -0.70 -8.23
C THR A 176 6.26 -1.74 -8.28
N GLY A 177 6.54 -3.00 -7.97
CA GLY A 177 5.56 -4.08 -7.95
C GLY A 177 5.66 -5.01 -9.16
N THR A 178 4.66 -5.86 -9.31
CA THR A 178 4.58 -6.85 -10.40
C THR A 178 3.30 -6.66 -11.19
N ARG A 179 3.42 -6.54 -12.52
CA ARG A 179 2.33 -6.50 -13.48
C ARG A 179 2.47 -7.63 -14.50
N SER A 180 3.08 -7.43 -15.64
CA SER A 180 3.56 -8.49 -16.56
C SER A 180 4.99 -8.93 -16.28
N GLY A 181 5.63 -8.33 -15.29
CA GLY A 181 6.98 -8.50 -14.77
C GLY A 181 7.17 -7.53 -13.63
N VAL A 182 8.33 -7.54 -12.98
CA VAL A 182 8.67 -6.53 -11.97
C VAL A 182 8.95 -5.18 -12.62
N THR A 183 8.44 -4.11 -12.01
CA THR A 183 8.50 -2.75 -12.55
C THR A 183 9.36 -1.82 -11.69
N SER A 184 9.77 -0.69 -12.26
CA SER A 184 10.45 0.41 -11.58
C SER A 184 9.72 1.74 -11.70
N ASP A 185 8.59 1.75 -12.42
CA ASP A 185 7.75 2.93 -12.62
C ASP A 185 7.01 3.34 -11.35
N TYR A 186 6.52 4.57 -11.33
CA TYR A 186 5.60 5.04 -10.30
C TYR A 186 4.42 5.79 -10.96
N TRP A 187 3.34 5.91 -10.20
CA TRP A 187 2.13 6.64 -10.57
C TRP A 187 1.72 7.58 -9.45
N VAL A 188 1.16 8.71 -9.82
CA VAL A 188 0.74 9.77 -8.90
C VAL A 188 -0.76 9.94 -8.96
N TYR A 189 -1.42 9.88 -7.82
CA TYR A 189 -2.85 10.10 -7.68
C TYR A 189 -3.14 11.49 -7.14
N ASP A 190 -3.98 12.25 -7.85
CA ASP A 190 -4.54 13.51 -7.39
C ASP A 190 -5.95 13.28 -6.81
N PRO A 191 -6.15 13.47 -5.49
CA PRO A 191 -7.44 13.21 -4.87
C PRO A 191 -8.51 14.25 -5.18
N GLU A 192 -8.15 15.44 -5.67
CA GLU A 192 -9.09 16.51 -6.03
C GLU A 192 -9.75 16.21 -7.37
N GLU A 193 -8.98 15.67 -8.32
CA GLU A 193 -9.44 15.35 -9.66
C GLU A 193 -9.90 13.89 -9.82
N ASP A 194 -9.55 13.00 -8.86
CA ASP A 194 -9.74 11.55 -8.94
C ASP A 194 -9.07 10.96 -10.19
N LEU A 195 -7.84 11.41 -10.46
CA LEU A 195 -7.04 11.02 -11.63
C LEU A 195 -5.65 10.54 -11.24
N TRP A 196 -5.08 9.72 -12.12
CA TRP A 196 -3.71 9.23 -12.00
C TRP A 196 -2.85 9.82 -13.11
N TYR A 197 -1.59 10.06 -12.78
CA TYR A 197 -0.58 10.58 -13.69
C TYR A 197 0.62 9.64 -13.72
N GLY A 198 1.09 9.31 -14.89
CA GLY A 198 2.25 8.45 -15.15
C GLY A 198 3.21 9.07 -16.16
N ASP A 199 4.14 8.25 -16.66
CA ASP A 199 5.28 8.67 -17.48
C ASP A 199 4.94 9.02 -18.95
N SER A 200 3.85 8.50 -19.49
CA SER A 200 3.70 8.43 -20.93
C SER A 200 2.92 9.55 -21.57
N ASP A 201 2.41 10.50 -20.76
CA ASP A 201 1.49 11.50 -21.30
C ASP A 201 2.15 12.83 -21.59
N ASP A 202 2.63 12.97 -22.81
CA ASP A 202 3.03 14.25 -23.39
C ASP A 202 1.85 15.26 -23.45
N ASP A 203 0.59 14.81 -23.36
CA ASP A 203 -0.60 15.63 -23.53
C ASP A 203 -1.39 15.91 -22.25
N TYR A 204 -1.16 15.21 -21.12
CA TYR A 204 -1.96 15.33 -19.90
C TYR A 204 -1.15 15.51 -18.61
N THR A 205 -0.15 16.37 -18.63
CA THR A 205 0.53 16.72 -17.39
C THR A 205 0.11 18.09 -16.87
N PRO A 206 -0.90 18.19 -15.99
CA PRO A 206 -0.98 19.36 -15.11
C PRO A 206 0.19 19.38 -14.13
N MET A 207 0.93 18.29 -13.99
CA MET A 207 2.19 18.21 -13.26
C MET A 207 3.35 18.28 -14.25
N THR A 208 3.58 19.46 -14.78
CA THR A 208 4.66 19.79 -15.72
C THR A 208 6.09 19.45 -15.23
N ASN A 209 6.23 18.77 -14.13
CA ASN A 209 7.50 18.43 -13.48
C ASN A 209 7.56 17.00 -12.94
N VAL A 210 6.64 16.10 -13.29
CA VAL A 210 6.83 14.68 -13.01
C VAL A 210 7.73 14.14 -14.11
N HIS A 211 9.01 14.40 -13.98
CA HIS A 211 10.00 13.89 -14.91
C HIS A 211 10.46 12.53 -14.42
N ASN A 212 10.38 11.60 -15.35
CA ASN A 212 11.03 10.33 -15.29
C ASN A 212 10.59 9.38 -14.17
N VAL A 213 9.79 8.51 -14.55
CA VAL A 213 9.00 7.53 -13.82
C VAL A 213 9.76 6.28 -13.44
N SER A 214 11.06 6.33 -13.54
CA SER A 214 11.89 5.39 -12.84
C SER A 214 11.99 5.86 -11.39
N SER A 215 11.67 4.99 -10.43
CA SER A 215 11.95 5.25 -9.01
C SER A 215 13.46 5.40 -8.72
N GLY A 216 14.26 5.60 -9.76
CA GLY A 216 15.72 5.69 -9.67
C GLY A 216 16.42 4.37 -9.39
N GLY A 217 15.69 3.28 -9.19
CA GLY A 217 16.21 1.99 -8.81
C GLY A 217 15.89 0.86 -9.78
N SER A 218 16.45 -0.31 -9.52
CA SER A 218 16.13 -1.52 -10.27
C SER A 218 14.67 -1.92 -10.08
N SER A 219 14.06 -2.46 -11.13
CA SER A 219 12.72 -3.05 -11.09
C SER A 219 12.60 -4.06 -9.94
N ARG A 220 11.58 -3.91 -9.11
CA ARG A 220 11.40 -4.69 -7.89
C ARG A 220 9.95 -4.86 -7.47
N SER A 221 9.68 -5.83 -6.63
CA SER A 221 8.41 -6.03 -5.95
C SER A 221 8.65 -6.37 -4.47
N TYR A 222 7.59 -6.29 -3.67
CA TYR A 222 7.65 -6.56 -2.23
C TYR A 222 8.69 -5.71 -1.48
N ALA A 223 8.93 -4.51 -1.97
CA ALA A 223 9.70 -3.48 -1.30
C ALA A 223 8.93 -2.95 -0.07
N VAL A 224 9.57 -2.11 0.70
CA VAL A 224 8.93 -1.28 1.72
C VAL A 224 9.13 0.18 1.39
N SER A 225 8.24 1.04 1.88
CA SER A 225 8.29 2.47 1.63
C SER A 225 7.96 3.27 2.88
N PHE A 226 8.42 4.50 2.89
CA PHE A 226 7.96 5.53 3.84
C PHE A 226 8.08 6.90 3.19
N SER A 227 7.45 7.89 3.82
CA SER A 227 7.47 9.27 3.39
C SER A 227 7.70 10.20 4.58
N THR A 228 8.28 11.36 4.30
CA THR A 228 8.37 12.49 5.24
C THR A 228 7.28 13.54 4.97
N GLY A 229 6.37 13.27 4.03
CA GLY A 229 5.40 14.23 3.52
C GLY A 229 5.93 15.12 2.39
N LYS A 230 7.25 15.18 2.21
CA LYS A 230 7.95 15.92 1.14
C LYS A 230 8.84 15.03 0.28
N ARG A 231 9.26 13.91 0.81
CA ARG A 231 10.20 12.97 0.23
C ARG A 231 9.65 11.56 0.38
N GLY A 232 9.70 10.77 -0.67
CA GLY A 232 9.32 9.36 -0.67
C GLY A 232 10.54 8.46 -0.76
N PHE A 233 10.50 7.31 -0.10
CA PHE A 233 11.60 6.35 -0.07
C PHE A 233 11.10 4.95 -0.38
N VAL A 234 11.85 4.23 -1.20
CA VAL A 234 11.64 2.82 -1.55
C VAL A 234 12.87 2.03 -1.16
N LEU A 235 12.68 0.96 -0.40
CA LEU A 235 13.77 0.16 0.18
C LEU A 235 13.57 -1.32 -0.12
N SER A 236 14.68 -2.03 -0.24
CA SER A 236 14.69 -3.49 -0.32
C SER A 236 13.84 -4.05 -1.47
N GLY A 237 13.20 -5.19 -1.27
CA GLY A 237 12.41 -5.86 -2.29
C GLY A 237 13.22 -6.89 -3.07
N SER A 238 12.63 -7.41 -4.14
CA SER A 238 13.26 -8.45 -4.96
C SER A 238 12.89 -8.34 -6.43
N SER A 239 13.76 -8.88 -7.29
CA SER A 239 13.53 -9.08 -8.72
C SER A 239 14.00 -10.49 -9.08
N GLY A 240 13.06 -11.40 -9.30
CA GLY A 240 13.35 -12.81 -9.51
C GLY A 240 14.08 -13.42 -8.30
N THR A 241 15.33 -13.82 -8.49
CA THR A 241 16.19 -14.38 -7.43
C THR A 241 17.08 -13.35 -6.73
N SER A 242 17.06 -12.11 -7.18
CA SER A 242 17.85 -11.02 -6.61
C SER A 242 17.07 -10.34 -5.48
N TYR A 243 17.73 -10.11 -4.36
CA TYR A 243 17.22 -9.34 -3.23
C TYR A 243 18.02 -8.05 -3.10
N PHE A 244 17.33 -6.95 -2.81
CA PHE A 244 17.93 -5.63 -2.72
C PHE A 244 18.08 -5.21 -1.25
N ASP A 245 19.19 -4.53 -0.94
CA ASP A 245 19.51 -3.93 0.36
C ASP A 245 19.76 -2.42 0.25
N ASP A 246 19.30 -1.83 -0.83
CA ASP A 246 19.42 -0.42 -1.18
C ASP A 246 18.23 0.41 -0.72
N VAL A 247 18.39 1.72 -0.76
CA VAL A 247 17.36 2.73 -0.49
C VAL A 247 17.39 3.74 -1.63
N TYR A 248 16.23 3.98 -2.24
CA TYR A 248 16.04 5.03 -3.23
C TYR A 248 15.12 6.10 -2.69
N GLU A 249 15.45 7.33 -3.02
CA GLU A 249 14.61 8.50 -2.75
C GLU A 249 13.90 8.91 -4.04
N LEU A 250 12.61 9.19 -3.95
CA LEU A 250 11.83 9.80 -5.01
C LEU A 250 11.68 11.29 -4.73
N LEU A 251 12.13 12.10 -5.68
CA LEU A 251 12.06 13.57 -5.69
C LEU A 251 11.24 14.01 -6.92
N PRO A 252 9.91 13.94 -6.88
CA PRO A 252 9.07 14.08 -8.07
C PRO A 252 9.08 15.48 -8.69
N TYR A 253 9.64 16.47 -7.99
CA TYR A 253 9.69 17.87 -8.42
C TYR A 253 11.10 18.38 -8.78
N GLU A 254 12.10 17.54 -8.64
CA GLU A 254 13.48 17.88 -9.04
C GLU A 254 13.70 17.46 -10.50
N GLN A 255 14.20 18.38 -11.32
CA GLN A 255 14.67 18.03 -12.66
C GLN A 255 15.97 17.23 -12.52
N GLU A 256 16.06 16.08 -13.20
CA GLU A 256 17.35 15.44 -13.38
C GLU A 256 18.28 16.42 -14.11
N ASP A 257 19.42 16.73 -13.48
CA ASP A 257 20.53 17.37 -14.19
C ASP A 257 21.07 16.36 -15.20
N VAL A 258 20.63 16.50 -16.43
CA VAL A 258 21.14 15.72 -17.57
C VAL A 258 22.40 16.43 -18.05
N ASP A 259 23.54 16.17 -17.41
CA ASP A 259 24.88 16.55 -17.91
C ASP A 259 25.37 15.58 -19.00
#